data_1361b000123ef50a87effbc8fa2a114b
#
_entry.id   1361b000123ef50a87effbc8fa2a114b
#
_cell.length_a   1.000
_cell.length_b   1.000
_cell.length_c   1.000
_cell.angle_alpha   90.00
_cell.angle_beta   90.00
_cell.angle_gamma   90.00
#
_symmetry.space_group_name_H-M   'P 1'
#
loop_
_entity.id
_entity.type
_entity.pdbx_description
1 polymer ?
#
loop_
_entity_poly.entity_id
_entity_poly.type
_entity_poly.pdbx_seq_one_letter_code
_entity_poly.pdbx_strand_id
1 'polypeptide(L)'
;EVPLRLVGSEMCIRDRPETPNPVANYLPYTITGNLVFISGQIPFVEGQLLYSGKIGEDISIEDGQKAARICGLNLLSQLNQACDQSLNRVSRVIKIGGFVNSTSIFKEHALVINGVSNLMVEVFQDRGKHARAAIGCSSLPLGASVEVEAIFEIK
;
A
#
# COMPACT_ATOMS: atom_id res chain seq x y z
N GLU A 1 -15.44 8.76 7.14
CA GLU A 1 -15.32 7.28 7.21
C GLU A 1 -16.01 6.72 5.97
N VAL A 2 -15.23 6.18 5.04
CA VAL A 2 -15.78 5.43 3.91
C VAL A 2 -15.93 3.99 4.38
N PRO A 3 -17.16 3.48 4.57
CA PRO A 3 -17.34 2.08 4.96
C PRO A 3 -16.99 1.20 3.76
N LEU A 4 -15.81 0.60 3.80
CA LEU A 4 -15.42 -0.46 2.89
C LEU A 4 -16.27 -1.70 3.18
N ARG A 5 -17.41 -1.85 2.50
CA ARG A 5 -18.11 -3.13 2.38
C ARG A 5 -17.40 -3.95 1.32
N LEU A 6 -16.49 -4.79 1.75
CA LEU A 6 -15.77 -5.72 0.91
C LEU A 6 -16.61 -6.97 0.68
N VAL A 7 -17.24 -7.06 -0.48
CA VAL A 7 -17.77 -8.32 -1.02
C VAL A 7 -17.21 -8.48 -2.43
N GLY A 8 -16.08 -9.20 -2.54
CA GLY A 8 -15.41 -9.52 -3.80
C GLY A 8 -14.49 -8.43 -4.38
N SER A 9 -13.66 -8.83 -5.32
CA SER A 9 -12.66 -7.98 -5.99
C SER A 9 -13.27 -6.79 -6.76
N GLU A 10 -14.53 -6.85 -7.14
CA GLU A 10 -15.21 -5.79 -7.90
C GLU A 10 -15.55 -4.56 -7.05
N MET A 11 -15.75 -4.71 -5.75
CA MET A 11 -16.10 -3.58 -4.88
C MET A 11 -14.92 -2.73 -4.45
N CYS A 12 -13.70 -3.27 -4.42
CA CYS A 12 -12.49 -2.48 -4.24
C CYS A 12 -12.23 -1.51 -5.41
N ILE A 13 -12.91 -1.71 -6.55
CA ILE A 13 -12.75 -0.89 -7.76
C ILE A 13 -13.44 0.47 -7.63
N ARG A 14 -14.55 0.56 -6.90
CA ARG A 14 -15.35 1.79 -6.83
C ARG A 14 -14.80 2.86 -5.88
N ASP A 15 -14.10 2.43 -4.82
CA ASP A 15 -13.61 3.32 -3.76
C ASP A 15 -12.10 3.57 -3.82
N ARG A 16 -11.46 3.24 -4.96
CA ARG A 16 -10.03 3.48 -5.13
C ARG A 16 -9.77 4.95 -5.45
N PRO A 17 -8.75 5.56 -4.81
CA PRO A 17 -8.31 6.89 -5.20
C PRO A 17 -7.87 6.89 -6.67
N GLU A 18 -7.97 8.03 -7.33
CA GLU A 18 -7.32 8.22 -8.63
C GLU A 18 -5.84 7.90 -8.50
N THR A 19 -5.32 7.23 -9.53
CA THR A 19 -3.93 6.80 -9.54
C THR A 19 -3.00 8.00 -9.56
N PRO A 20 -2.18 8.22 -8.52
CA PRO A 20 -1.23 9.32 -8.54
C PRO A 20 -0.20 9.12 -9.65
N ASN A 21 0.06 10.17 -10.41
CA ASN A 21 1.15 10.19 -11.37
C ASN A 21 2.50 10.30 -10.66
N PRO A 22 3.55 9.61 -11.17
CA PRO A 22 4.90 9.77 -10.63
C PRO A 22 5.37 11.23 -10.72
N VAL A 23 5.97 11.72 -9.66
CA VAL A 23 6.49 13.11 -9.57
C VAL A 23 7.91 13.21 -10.14
N ALA A 24 8.55 12.09 -10.51
CA ALA A 24 9.92 12.01 -10.97
C ALA A 24 10.04 11.10 -12.20
N ASN A 25 11.27 10.93 -12.71
CA ASN A 25 11.55 10.12 -13.89
C ASN A 25 11.57 8.61 -13.58
N TYR A 26 10.41 8.05 -13.19
CA TYR A 26 10.19 6.63 -13.00
C TYR A 26 8.75 6.24 -13.34
N LEU A 27 8.49 4.93 -13.47
CA LEU A 27 7.18 4.39 -13.78
C LEU A 27 6.43 4.00 -12.49
N PRO A 28 5.10 4.10 -12.45
CA PRO A 28 4.33 3.66 -11.30
C PRO A 28 4.39 2.15 -11.09
N TYR A 29 4.61 1.39 -12.13
CA TYR A 29 4.85 -0.06 -12.10
C TYR A 29 5.63 -0.52 -13.32
N THR A 30 6.26 -1.70 -13.21
CA THR A 30 6.88 -2.42 -14.32
C THR A 30 6.44 -3.87 -14.29
N ILE A 31 6.42 -4.52 -15.46
CA ILE A 31 6.02 -5.92 -15.60
C ILE A 31 7.18 -6.69 -16.22
N THR A 32 7.52 -7.83 -15.64
CA THR A 32 8.45 -8.79 -16.20
C THR A 32 7.86 -10.20 -16.06
N GLY A 33 7.67 -10.90 -17.19
CA GLY A 33 6.93 -12.16 -17.21
C GLY A 33 5.51 -11.96 -16.66
N ASN A 34 5.19 -12.67 -15.59
CA ASN A 34 3.91 -12.56 -14.89
C ASN A 34 4.00 -11.80 -13.55
N LEU A 35 5.11 -11.08 -13.31
CA LEU A 35 5.31 -10.29 -12.10
C LEU A 35 5.12 -8.80 -12.38
N VAL A 36 4.36 -8.17 -11.50
CA VAL A 36 4.13 -6.72 -11.48
C VAL A 36 4.85 -6.13 -10.26
N PHE A 37 5.80 -5.24 -10.51
CA PHE A 37 6.53 -4.49 -9.49
C PHE A 37 5.91 -3.10 -9.40
N ILE A 38 5.37 -2.74 -8.25
CA ILE A 38 4.74 -1.45 -8.05
C ILE A 38 5.62 -0.56 -7.18
N SER A 39 5.87 0.65 -7.67
CA SER A 39 6.64 1.68 -6.99
C SER A 39 6.03 2.06 -5.65
N GLY A 40 6.86 2.55 -4.73
CA GLY A 40 6.43 3.00 -3.41
C GLY A 40 5.23 3.96 -3.46
N GLN A 41 4.24 3.68 -2.64
CA GLN A 41 3.05 4.50 -2.47
C GLN A 41 3.04 5.08 -1.07
N ILE A 42 2.80 6.38 -0.98
CA ILE A 42 2.56 7.10 0.27
C ILE A 42 1.07 7.39 0.44
N PRO A 43 0.58 7.78 1.64
CA PRO A 43 -0.85 7.83 1.89
C PRO A 43 -1.52 9.08 1.30
N PHE A 44 -1.50 9.21 -0.03
CA PHE A 44 -2.23 10.22 -0.78
C PHE A 44 -3.69 9.84 -0.98
N VAL A 45 -4.57 10.82 -0.74
CA VAL A 45 -6.00 10.76 -1.07
C VAL A 45 -6.38 12.08 -1.73
N GLU A 46 -6.89 12.03 -2.94
CA GLU A 46 -7.34 13.22 -3.71
C GLU A 46 -6.27 14.33 -3.75
N GLY A 47 -5.01 13.95 -3.97
CA GLY A 47 -3.87 14.87 -4.04
C GLY A 47 -3.39 15.44 -2.70
N GLN A 48 -3.92 14.96 -1.59
CA GLN A 48 -3.51 15.36 -0.25
C GLN A 48 -2.82 14.22 0.48
N LEU A 49 -1.67 14.53 1.11
CA LEU A 49 -0.97 13.60 1.98
C LEU A 49 -1.66 13.56 3.34
N LEU A 50 -2.18 12.39 3.71
CA LEU A 50 -2.76 12.15 5.03
C LEU A 50 -1.73 11.52 5.96
N TYR A 51 -1.89 11.72 7.28
CA TYR A 51 -1.02 11.12 8.30
C TYR A 51 0.47 11.42 8.08
N SER A 52 0.80 12.70 7.90
CA SER A 52 2.17 13.20 7.81
C SER A 52 2.81 13.27 9.20
N GLY A 53 4.07 12.86 9.32
CA GLY A 53 4.83 12.92 10.56
C GLY A 53 5.45 11.59 10.98
N LYS A 54 6.08 11.59 12.17
CA LYS A 54 6.79 10.44 12.74
C LYS A 54 5.88 9.59 13.61
N ILE A 55 5.87 8.31 13.34
CA ILE A 55 5.16 7.33 14.19
C ILE A 55 5.94 7.13 15.48
N GLY A 56 5.23 7.19 16.59
CA GLY A 56 5.80 7.17 17.93
C GLY A 56 6.07 8.56 18.52
N GLU A 57 5.87 9.62 17.74
CA GLU A 57 5.97 11.03 18.16
C GLU A 57 4.73 11.80 17.74
N ASP A 58 4.55 12.05 16.44
CA ASP A 58 3.43 12.84 15.89
C ASP A 58 2.20 11.98 15.59
N ILE A 59 2.42 10.73 15.21
CA ILE A 59 1.40 9.81 14.68
C ILE A 59 1.32 8.57 15.57
N SER A 60 0.12 8.15 15.94
CA SER A 60 -0.13 6.91 16.67
C SER A 60 0.04 5.67 15.77
N ILE A 61 0.21 4.50 16.39
CA ILE A 61 0.23 3.22 15.66
C ILE A 61 -1.08 3.02 14.89
N GLU A 62 -2.22 3.36 15.48
CA GLU A 62 -3.53 3.23 14.85
C GLU A 62 -3.63 4.09 13.59
N ASP A 63 -3.21 5.35 13.65
CA ASP A 63 -3.19 6.24 12.49
C ASP A 63 -2.13 5.80 11.47
N GLY A 64 -1.02 5.24 11.90
CA GLY A 64 -0.04 4.59 11.05
C GLY A 64 -0.61 3.40 10.28
N GLN A 65 -1.45 2.59 10.92
CA GLN A 65 -2.18 1.49 10.26
C GLN A 65 -3.16 2.01 9.20
N LYS A 66 -3.86 3.09 9.48
CA LYS A 66 -4.73 3.76 8.50
C LYS A 66 -3.93 4.30 7.31
N ALA A 67 -2.77 4.90 7.56
CA ALA A 67 -1.85 5.35 6.53
C ALA A 67 -1.37 4.17 5.64
N ALA A 68 -0.95 3.07 6.26
CA ALA A 68 -0.54 1.86 5.55
C ALA A 68 -1.67 1.28 4.68
N ARG A 69 -2.91 1.30 5.18
CA ARG A 69 -4.10 0.88 4.42
C ARG A 69 -4.33 1.77 3.20
N ILE A 70 -4.18 3.08 3.33
CA ILE A 70 -4.29 4.02 2.19
C ILE A 70 -3.19 3.73 1.16
N CYS A 71 -1.95 3.50 1.58
CA CYS A 71 -0.87 3.05 0.68
C CYS A 71 -1.28 1.77 -0.07
N GLY A 72 -1.90 0.82 0.63
CA GLY A 72 -2.42 -0.41 0.04
C GLY A 72 -3.51 -0.16 -1.02
N LEU A 73 -4.42 0.76 -0.78
CA LEU A 73 -5.43 1.16 -1.77
C LEU A 73 -4.79 1.79 -3.01
N ASN A 74 -3.76 2.60 -2.83
CA ASN A 74 -2.99 3.17 -3.93
C ASN A 74 -2.23 2.08 -4.72
N LEU A 75 -1.64 1.08 -4.03
CA LEU A 75 -1.06 -0.10 -4.69
C LEU A 75 -2.10 -0.85 -5.54
N LEU A 76 -3.30 -1.08 -5.01
CA LEU A 76 -4.39 -1.76 -5.74
C LEU A 76 -4.86 -0.93 -6.95
N SER A 77 -4.83 0.39 -6.86
CA SER A 77 -5.13 1.27 -8.00
C SER A 77 -4.11 1.09 -9.14
N GLN A 78 -2.82 1.11 -8.83
CA GLN A 78 -1.74 0.84 -9.81
C GLN A 78 -1.84 -0.57 -10.38
N LEU A 79 -2.06 -1.57 -9.52
CA LEU A 79 -2.23 -2.97 -9.93
C LEU A 79 -3.41 -3.15 -10.89
N ASN A 80 -4.51 -2.47 -10.62
CA ASN A 80 -5.68 -2.52 -11.49
C ASN A 80 -5.38 -2.00 -12.91
N GLN A 81 -4.59 -0.93 -13.02
CA GLN A 81 -4.12 -0.44 -14.32
C GLN A 81 -3.22 -1.47 -15.02
N ALA A 82 -2.28 -2.07 -14.28
CA ALA A 82 -1.40 -3.12 -14.79
C ALA A 82 -2.16 -4.36 -15.27
N CYS A 83 -3.35 -4.60 -14.71
CA CYS A 83 -4.24 -5.73 -15.02
C CYS A 83 -5.36 -5.38 -16.03
N ASP A 84 -5.24 -4.32 -16.82
CA ASP A 84 -6.25 -3.86 -17.78
C ASP A 84 -7.63 -3.70 -17.12
N GLN A 85 -7.68 -3.06 -15.97
CA GLN A 85 -8.87 -2.80 -15.15
C GLN A 85 -9.56 -4.06 -14.57
N SER A 86 -8.82 -5.18 -14.43
CA SER A 86 -9.37 -6.41 -13.85
C SER A 86 -8.45 -7.05 -12.81
N LEU A 87 -8.75 -6.83 -11.53
CA LEU A 87 -8.04 -7.48 -10.43
C LEU A 87 -8.26 -9.01 -10.37
N ASN A 88 -9.20 -9.56 -11.16
CA ASN A 88 -9.37 -11.00 -11.32
C ASN A 88 -8.15 -11.67 -11.98
N ARG A 89 -7.32 -10.89 -12.67
CA ARG A 89 -6.05 -11.37 -13.25
C ARG A 89 -4.96 -11.59 -12.21
N VAL A 90 -5.13 -11.11 -10.99
CA VAL A 90 -4.14 -11.30 -9.92
C VAL A 90 -4.17 -12.74 -9.45
N SER A 91 -3.03 -13.43 -9.60
CA SER A 91 -2.85 -14.81 -9.10
C SER A 91 -2.59 -14.81 -7.60
N ARG A 92 -1.71 -13.92 -7.13
CA ARG A 92 -1.38 -13.79 -5.71
C ARG A 92 -0.57 -12.52 -5.40
N VAL A 93 -0.56 -12.13 -4.15
CA VAL A 93 0.39 -11.15 -3.62
C VAL A 93 1.69 -11.88 -3.29
N ILE A 94 2.82 -11.42 -3.83
CA ILE A 94 4.12 -12.06 -3.63
C ILE A 94 4.85 -11.46 -2.43
N LYS A 95 4.99 -10.13 -2.43
CA LYS A 95 5.75 -9.43 -1.40
C LYS A 95 5.20 -8.04 -1.14
N ILE A 96 5.22 -7.65 0.12
CA ILE A 96 4.99 -6.28 0.60
C ILE A 96 6.26 -5.77 1.27
N GLY A 97 6.76 -4.62 0.84
CA GLY A 97 7.82 -3.86 1.52
C GLY A 97 7.22 -2.64 2.19
N GLY A 98 7.25 -2.58 3.51
CA GLY A 98 6.71 -1.47 4.28
C GLY A 98 7.80 -0.66 4.96
N PHE A 99 7.77 0.66 4.78
CA PHE A 99 8.71 1.63 5.35
C PHE A 99 7.94 2.55 6.29
N VAL A 100 8.40 2.62 7.54
CA VAL A 100 7.75 3.41 8.59
C VAL A 100 8.65 4.57 8.98
N ASN A 101 8.19 5.79 8.78
CA ASN A 101 8.85 6.98 9.31
C ASN A 101 8.62 7.00 10.82
N SER A 102 9.60 6.56 11.59
CA SER A 102 9.45 6.35 13.02
C SER A 102 10.60 6.94 13.82
N THR A 103 10.39 7.09 15.14
CA THR A 103 11.47 7.44 16.05
C THR A 103 12.50 6.32 16.11
N SER A 104 13.74 6.64 16.54
CA SER A 104 14.83 5.66 16.63
C SER A 104 14.60 4.55 17.66
N ILE A 105 13.70 4.75 18.62
CA ILE A 105 13.35 3.78 19.64
C ILE A 105 12.07 3.00 19.34
N PHE A 106 11.34 3.33 18.27
CA PHE A 106 10.13 2.65 17.87
C PHE A 106 10.42 1.20 17.45
N LYS A 107 9.57 0.25 17.84
CA LYS A 107 9.80 -1.19 17.62
C LYS A 107 8.62 -1.91 16.96
N GLU A 108 7.51 -1.23 16.75
CA GLU A 108 6.23 -1.86 16.38
C GLU A 108 5.90 -1.64 14.90
N HIS A 109 6.92 -1.62 14.03
CA HIS A 109 6.78 -1.45 12.59
C HIS A 109 5.81 -2.49 11.97
N ALA A 110 5.89 -3.74 12.44
CA ALA A 110 5.03 -4.82 11.99
C ALA A 110 3.54 -4.52 12.23
N LEU A 111 3.20 -3.92 13.37
CA LEU A 111 1.82 -3.54 13.68
C LEU A 111 1.31 -2.46 12.71
N VAL A 112 2.14 -1.48 12.39
CA VAL A 112 1.80 -0.42 11.45
C VAL A 112 1.52 -1.01 10.06
N ILE A 113 2.41 -1.85 9.56
CA ILE A 113 2.29 -2.45 8.21
C ILE A 113 1.17 -3.50 8.13
N ASN A 114 0.64 -3.98 9.25
CA ASN A 114 -0.57 -4.79 9.25
C ASN A 114 -1.75 -4.08 8.57
N GLY A 115 -1.78 -2.75 8.54
CA GLY A 115 -2.81 -2.00 7.82
C GLY A 115 -2.91 -2.38 6.34
N VAL A 116 -1.79 -2.54 5.65
CA VAL A 116 -1.77 -2.99 4.25
C VAL A 116 -1.89 -4.50 4.13
N SER A 117 -1.24 -5.28 5.01
CA SER A 117 -1.31 -6.75 4.95
C SER A 117 -2.73 -7.27 5.13
N ASN A 118 -3.47 -6.69 6.07
CA ASN A 118 -4.87 -7.04 6.30
C ASN A 118 -5.74 -6.71 5.08
N LEU A 119 -5.51 -5.55 4.45
CA LEU A 119 -6.21 -5.18 3.22
C LEU A 119 -5.98 -6.21 2.09
N MET A 120 -4.74 -6.67 1.90
CA MET A 120 -4.44 -7.66 0.86
C MET A 120 -5.18 -8.99 1.11
N VAL A 121 -5.26 -9.44 2.35
CA VAL A 121 -6.02 -10.64 2.72
C VAL A 121 -7.53 -10.43 2.58
N GLU A 122 -8.04 -9.25 2.92
CA GLU A 122 -9.46 -8.91 2.71
C GLU A 122 -9.83 -8.96 1.22
N VAL A 123 -8.97 -8.45 0.34
CA VAL A 123 -9.24 -8.38 -1.11
C VAL A 123 -9.04 -9.72 -1.81
N PHE A 124 -7.97 -10.43 -1.51
CA PHE A 124 -7.53 -11.62 -2.26
C PHE A 124 -7.69 -12.93 -1.50
N GLN A 125 -8.15 -12.91 -0.24
CA GLN A 125 -8.27 -14.07 0.64
C GLN A 125 -6.89 -14.77 0.78
N ASP A 126 -6.83 -16.10 0.65
CA ASP A 126 -5.57 -16.85 0.76
C ASP A 126 -4.50 -16.41 -0.24
N ARG A 127 -4.89 -15.92 -1.40
CA ARG A 127 -3.97 -15.34 -2.38
C ARG A 127 -3.35 -14.00 -1.95
N GLY A 128 -3.90 -13.37 -0.92
CA GLY A 128 -3.38 -12.14 -0.31
C GLY A 128 -2.27 -12.36 0.70
N LYS A 129 -2.04 -13.59 1.14
CA LYS A 129 -0.94 -13.93 2.05
C LYS A 129 0.39 -13.82 1.30
N HIS A 130 1.34 -13.11 1.88
CA HIS A 130 2.55 -12.64 1.19
C HIS A 130 3.78 -12.68 2.08
N ALA A 131 4.98 -12.68 1.47
CA ALA A 131 6.22 -12.37 2.16
C ALA A 131 6.29 -10.87 2.49
N ARG A 132 6.94 -10.49 3.58
CA ARG A 132 6.95 -9.10 4.03
C ARG A 132 8.25 -8.69 4.70
N ALA A 133 8.64 -7.43 4.50
CA ALA A 133 9.52 -6.68 5.40
C ALA A 133 8.77 -5.44 5.90
N ALA A 134 9.01 -5.08 7.17
CA ALA A 134 8.50 -3.86 7.79
C ALA A 134 9.65 -3.24 8.57
N ILE A 135 10.15 -2.10 8.10
CA ILE A 135 11.35 -1.45 8.64
C ILE A 135 11.11 0.02 8.96
N GLY A 136 11.89 0.56 9.87
CA GLY A 136 11.90 1.98 10.20
C GLY A 136 12.85 2.76 9.31
N CYS A 137 12.45 3.97 8.97
CA CYS A 137 13.25 4.95 8.24
C CYS A 137 13.36 6.24 9.06
N SER A 138 14.48 6.94 8.89
CA SER A 138 14.68 8.24 9.55
C SER A 138 13.78 9.34 8.98
N SER A 139 13.39 9.23 7.72
CA SER A 139 12.46 10.12 7.03
C SER A 139 11.90 9.45 5.78
N LEU A 140 10.74 9.90 5.33
CA LEU A 140 10.12 9.50 4.06
C LEU A 140 9.78 10.72 3.21
N PRO A 141 9.60 10.56 1.89
CA PRO A 141 9.25 11.67 1.01
C PRO A 141 8.05 12.46 1.51
N LEU A 142 8.12 13.78 1.42
CA LEU A 142 7.10 14.73 1.84
C LEU A 142 6.70 14.63 3.33
N GLY A 143 7.49 13.96 4.16
CA GLY A 143 7.16 13.74 5.56
C GLY A 143 6.07 12.67 5.77
N ALA A 144 5.82 11.82 4.79
CA ALA A 144 4.87 10.71 4.94
C ALA A 144 5.23 9.84 6.14
N SER A 145 4.21 9.33 6.84
CA SER A 145 4.40 8.43 7.98
C SER A 145 4.70 7.00 7.56
N VAL A 146 4.20 6.59 6.39
CA VAL A 146 4.35 5.24 5.84
C VAL A 146 4.55 5.32 4.33
N GLU A 147 5.36 4.41 3.79
CA GLU A 147 5.47 4.12 2.38
C GLU A 147 5.42 2.60 2.17
N VAL A 148 4.77 2.15 1.11
CA VAL A 148 4.64 0.71 0.83
C VAL A 148 4.86 0.45 -0.66
N GLU A 149 5.73 -0.53 -0.96
CA GLU A 149 5.93 -1.11 -2.28
C GLU A 149 5.41 -2.54 -2.33
N ALA A 150 5.17 -3.09 -3.51
CA ALA A 150 4.64 -4.44 -3.63
C ALA A 150 5.04 -5.14 -4.93
N ILE A 151 5.04 -6.47 -4.86
CA ILE A 151 5.19 -7.36 -6.01
C ILE A 151 3.97 -8.28 -6.04
N PHE A 152 3.32 -8.36 -7.21
CA PHE A 152 2.17 -9.23 -7.47
C PHE A 152 2.46 -10.17 -8.62
N GLU A 153 1.81 -11.32 -8.61
CA GLU A 153 1.78 -12.24 -9.76
C GLU A 153 0.42 -12.13 -10.45
N ILE A 154 0.45 -12.07 -11.76
CA ILE A 154 -0.76 -11.99 -12.61
C ILE A 154 -0.82 -13.16 -13.60
N LYS A 155 -2.01 -13.43 -14.14
CA LYS A 155 -2.26 -14.42 -15.19
C LYS A 155 -2.01 -13.84 -16.58
#